data_71160faf45e76735200c87c7b6e434cb
#
_entry.id   71160faf45e76735200c87c7b6e434cb
#
_cell.length_a   1.000
_cell.length_b   1.000
_cell.length_c   1.000
_cell.angle_alpha   90.00
_cell.angle_beta   90.00
_cell.angle_gamma   90.00
#
_symmetry.space_group_name_H-M   'P 1'
#
loop_
_entity.id
_entity.type
_entity.pdbx_description
1 polymer ?
#
loop_
_entity_poly.entity_id
_entity_poly.type
_entity_poly.pdbx_seq_one_letter_code
_entity_poly.pdbx_strand_id
1 'polypeptide(L)'
;MRIYYDFKKDIGFNFLIYKEDYLDKIGKRFNLINEIEINDSEFDKVFIIKSNDESLVKKVLCKSIKEFLIMNRMYLANFKLDKEKNTTVLNLNAPFDENNLTHMEDVLSFMKKTIDIIVGFNTKTNANNKQA
;
A
#
# COMPACT_ATOMS: atom_id res chain seq x y z
N MET A 1 3.55 10.11 -12.31
CA MET A 1 4.67 9.13 -12.14
C MET A 1 4.16 7.89 -11.42
N ARG A 2 4.64 6.76 -11.82
CA ARG A 2 4.36 5.48 -11.16
C ARG A 2 5.68 4.91 -10.65
N ILE A 3 5.73 4.61 -9.35
CA ILE A 3 6.87 3.97 -8.71
C ILE A 3 6.41 2.59 -8.25
N TYR A 4 7.17 1.56 -8.57
CA TYR A 4 6.78 0.20 -8.22
C TYR A 4 7.97 -0.63 -7.76
N TYR A 5 7.66 -1.67 -6.98
CA TYR A 5 8.63 -2.66 -6.52
C TYR A 5 8.01 -4.05 -6.69
N ASP A 6 8.74 -4.94 -7.36
CA ASP A 6 8.34 -6.34 -7.59
C ASP A 6 9.01 -7.21 -6.54
N PHE A 7 8.22 -7.91 -5.72
CA PHE A 7 8.74 -8.81 -4.68
C PHE A 7 9.30 -10.12 -5.23
N LYS A 8 9.16 -10.37 -6.54
CA LYS A 8 9.65 -11.57 -7.25
C LYS A 8 9.02 -12.87 -6.76
N LYS A 9 7.91 -12.80 -6.05
CA LYS A 9 7.14 -13.94 -5.58
C LYS A 9 5.70 -13.52 -5.28
N ASP A 10 4.81 -14.50 -5.15
CA ASP A 10 3.44 -14.28 -4.71
C ASP A 10 3.42 -14.27 -3.17
N ILE A 11 3.15 -13.11 -2.58
CA ILE A 11 3.08 -12.95 -1.12
C ILE A 11 1.72 -13.40 -0.56
N GLY A 12 0.68 -13.39 -1.40
CA GLY A 12 -0.68 -13.76 -0.98
C GLY A 12 -1.44 -12.66 -0.25
N PHE A 13 -0.80 -11.53 0.03
CA PHE A 13 -1.39 -10.36 0.66
C PHE A 13 -1.60 -9.27 -0.39
N ASN A 14 -2.76 -8.62 -0.34
CA ASN A 14 -3.05 -7.49 -1.22
C ASN A 14 -3.73 -6.35 -0.47
N PHE A 15 -3.59 -5.15 -0.98
CA PHE A 15 -4.37 -4.00 -0.55
C PHE A 15 -4.48 -2.96 -1.66
N LEU A 16 -5.51 -2.14 -1.56
CA LEU A 16 -5.69 -0.95 -2.41
C LEU A 16 -6.13 0.20 -1.51
N ILE A 17 -5.40 1.30 -1.59
CA ILE A 17 -5.70 2.54 -0.87
C ILE A 17 -5.90 3.63 -1.91
N TYR A 18 -7.06 4.29 -1.89
CA TYR A 18 -7.44 5.26 -2.91
C TYR A 18 -8.43 6.27 -2.34
N LYS A 19 -8.61 7.39 -3.04
CA LYS A 19 -9.63 8.37 -2.69
C LYS A 19 -10.94 8.01 -3.39
N GLU A 20 -12.06 8.43 -2.81
CA GLU A 20 -13.40 8.10 -3.28
C GLU A 20 -13.64 8.47 -4.75
N ASP A 21 -13.04 9.56 -5.24
CA ASP A 21 -13.15 9.99 -6.63
C ASP A 21 -12.46 9.06 -7.64
N TYR A 22 -11.73 8.05 -7.17
CA TYR A 22 -11.03 7.07 -8.00
C TYR A 22 -11.86 5.81 -8.29
N LEU A 23 -13.12 5.75 -7.84
CA LEU A 23 -13.98 4.55 -7.89
C LEU A 23 -14.07 3.90 -9.27
N ASP A 24 -14.17 4.69 -10.35
CA ASP A 24 -14.35 4.18 -11.71
C ASP A 24 -13.14 3.43 -12.26
N LYS A 25 -11.99 3.55 -11.60
CA LYS A 25 -10.72 2.97 -12.05
C LYS A 25 -10.30 1.73 -11.26
N ILE A 26 -11.14 1.28 -10.34
CA ILE A 26 -10.85 0.11 -9.52
C ILE A 26 -11.12 -1.15 -10.35
N GLY A 27 -10.17 -2.08 -10.36
CA GLY A 27 -10.35 -3.37 -11.01
C GLY A 27 -11.45 -4.20 -10.33
N LYS A 28 -12.10 -5.07 -11.10
CA LYS A 28 -13.19 -5.93 -10.61
C LYS A 28 -12.81 -6.72 -9.36
N ARG A 29 -11.57 -7.12 -9.25
CA ARG A 29 -11.04 -7.88 -8.11
C ARG A 29 -11.24 -7.14 -6.79
N PHE A 30 -10.88 -5.85 -6.75
CA PHE A 30 -10.99 -5.05 -5.54
C PHE A 30 -12.43 -4.58 -5.26
N ASN A 31 -13.27 -4.46 -6.29
CA ASN A 31 -14.68 -4.12 -6.11
C ASN A 31 -15.45 -5.13 -5.25
N LEU A 32 -15.02 -6.39 -5.26
CA LEU A 32 -15.65 -7.48 -4.51
C LEU A 32 -15.15 -7.57 -3.06
N ILE A 33 -14.11 -6.81 -2.70
CA ILE A 33 -13.53 -6.82 -1.36
C ILE A 33 -14.17 -5.70 -0.54
N ASN A 34 -14.55 -6.01 0.70
CA ASN A 34 -15.15 -5.04 1.61
C ASN A 34 -14.15 -3.96 2.02
N GLU A 35 -14.66 -2.76 2.24
CA GLU A 35 -13.86 -1.66 2.77
C GLU A 35 -13.46 -1.94 4.21
N ILE A 36 -12.25 -1.50 4.56
CA ILE A 36 -11.68 -1.65 5.90
C ILE A 36 -11.55 -0.28 6.53
N GLU A 37 -12.01 -0.13 7.78
CA GLU A 37 -11.77 1.04 8.61
C GLU A 37 -10.68 0.72 9.63
N ILE A 38 -9.73 1.66 9.80
CA ILE A 38 -8.60 1.46 10.71
C ILE A 38 -8.75 2.22 12.03
N ASN A 39 -9.96 2.74 12.30
CA ASN A 39 -10.28 3.51 13.50
C ASN A 39 -9.45 4.81 13.64
N ASP A 40 -9.05 5.37 12.50
CA ASP A 40 -8.40 6.66 12.39
C ASP A 40 -9.33 7.55 11.57
N SER A 41 -10.10 8.40 12.25
CA SER A 41 -11.15 9.18 11.60
C SER A 41 -10.62 10.14 10.52
N GLU A 42 -9.44 10.70 10.71
CA GLU A 42 -8.81 11.57 9.72
C GLU A 42 -8.47 10.79 8.46
N PHE A 43 -7.83 9.64 8.62
CA PHE A 43 -7.43 8.79 7.49
C PHE A 43 -8.65 8.20 6.78
N ASP A 44 -9.60 7.65 7.53
CA ASP A 44 -10.78 6.99 6.99
C ASP A 44 -11.70 7.96 6.22
N LYS A 45 -11.66 9.26 6.52
CA LYS A 45 -12.40 10.29 5.76
C LYS A 45 -11.77 10.58 4.40
N VAL A 46 -10.46 10.42 4.28
CA VAL A 46 -9.72 10.77 3.05
C VAL A 46 -9.58 9.58 2.11
N PHE A 47 -9.29 8.41 2.67
CA PHE A 47 -8.95 7.21 1.89
C PHE A 47 -9.91 6.07 2.15
N ILE A 48 -10.15 5.32 1.10
CA ILE A 48 -10.82 4.02 1.14
C ILE A 48 -9.75 2.93 1.10
N ILE A 49 -9.88 1.93 1.97
CA ILE A 49 -8.93 0.83 2.09
C ILE A 49 -9.65 -0.46 1.76
N LYS A 50 -9.08 -1.25 0.84
CA LYS A 50 -9.53 -2.60 0.54
C LYS A 50 -8.35 -3.56 0.67
N SER A 51 -8.57 -4.73 1.27
CA SER A 51 -7.51 -5.72 1.48
C SER A 51 -8.10 -7.09 1.74
N ASN A 52 -7.35 -8.13 1.39
CA ASN A 52 -7.69 -9.51 1.76
C ASN A 52 -7.26 -9.89 3.19
N ASP A 53 -6.54 -9.00 3.88
CA ASP A 53 -6.07 -9.27 5.26
C ASP A 53 -6.09 -7.97 6.07
N GLU A 54 -7.13 -7.79 6.87
CA GLU A 54 -7.33 -6.59 7.69
C GLU A 54 -6.21 -6.41 8.71
N SER A 55 -5.75 -7.48 9.34
CA SER A 55 -4.69 -7.41 10.33
C SER A 55 -3.37 -6.92 9.72
N LEU A 56 -3.00 -7.45 8.57
CA LEU A 56 -1.75 -7.07 7.91
C LEU A 56 -1.79 -5.64 7.36
N VAL A 57 -2.92 -5.22 6.75
CA VAL A 57 -2.99 -3.86 6.23
C VAL A 57 -2.95 -2.82 7.34
N LYS A 58 -3.52 -3.11 8.51
CA LYS A 58 -3.42 -2.23 9.69
C LYS A 58 -1.97 -2.07 10.15
N LYS A 59 -1.17 -3.12 10.05
CA LYS A 59 0.27 -3.06 10.38
C LYS A 59 1.06 -2.25 9.35
N VAL A 60 0.71 -2.35 8.07
CA VAL A 60 1.32 -1.52 7.03
C VAL A 60 1.02 -0.04 7.28
N LEU A 61 -0.22 0.26 7.66
CA LEU A 61 -0.67 1.63 7.90
C LEU A 61 -0.27 2.13 9.30
N CYS A 62 1.01 2.02 9.63
CA CYS A 62 1.57 2.63 10.82
C CYS A 62 1.56 4.17 10.68
N LYS A 63 1.86 4.86 11.78
CA LYS A 63 1.75 6.32 11.86
C LYS A 63 2.47 7.03 10.71
N SER A 64 3.72 6.68 10.44
CA SER A 64 4.53 7.36 9.41
C SER A 64 4.01 7.11 7.99
N ILE A 65 3.50 5.91 7.71
CA ILE A 65 2.91 5.60 6.41
C ILE A 65 1.62 6.40 6.21
N LYS A 66 0.75 6.45 7.21
CA LYS A 66 -0.48 7.25 7.16
C LYS A 66 -0.18 8.74 6.99
N GLU A 67 0.79 9.27 7.71
CA GLU A 67 1.19 10.67 7.60
C GLU A 67 1.66 11.03 6.18
N PHE A 68 2.47 10.18 5.57
CA PHE A 68 2.93 10.39 4.19
C PHE A 68 1.74 10.42 3.22
N LEU A 69 0.82 9.47 3.34
CA LEU A 69 -0.35 9.40 2.45
C LEU A 69 -1.26 10.62 2.62
N ILE A 70 -1.52 11.05 3.86
CA ILE A 70 -2.33 12.25 4.13
C ILE A 70 -1.65 13.51 3.60
N MET A 71 -0.34 13.65 3.84
CA MET A 71 0.43 14.79 3.36
C MET A 71 0.39 14.93 1.85
N ASN A 72 0.38 13.80 1.14
CA ASN A 72 0.42 13.75 -0.32
C ASN A 72 -0.95 13.47 -0.95
N ARG A 73 -2.05 13.57 -0.19
CA ARG A 73 -3.39 13.20 -0.64
C ARG A 73 -3.86 13.92 -1.90
N MET A 74 -3.39 15.15 -2.11
CA MET A 74 -3.76 15.95 -3.28
C MET A 74 -3.17 15.39 -4.58
N TYR A 75 -2.07 14.67 -4.48
CA TYR A 75 -1.33 14.15 -5.62
C TYR A 75 -1.50 12.66 -5.83
N LEU A 76 -1.97 11.95 -4.81
CA LEU A 76 -2.05 10.49 -4.81
C LEU A 76 -3.24 10.00 -5.65
N ALA A 77 -2.97 9.17 -6.66
CA ALA A 77 -4.03 8.43 -7.37
C ALA A 77 -4.38 7.16 -6.61
N ASN A 78 -3.39 6.29 -6.35
CA ASN A 78 -3.58 5.09 -5.53
C ASN A 78 -2.25 4.58 -4.96
N PHE A 79 -2.36 3.76 -3.91
CA PHE A 79 -1.26 2.98 -3.35
C PHE A 79 -1.75 1.53 -3.26
N LYS A 80 -1.10 0.64 -3.99
CA LYS A 80 -1.62 -0.71 -4.22
C LYS A 80 -0.55 -1.78 -4.07
N LEU A 81 -0.91 -2.87 -3.41
CA LEU A 81 -0.14 -4.11 -3.39
C LEU A 81 -1.01 -5.19 -4.02
N ASP A 82 -0.61 -5.75 -5.13
CA ASP A 82 -1.38 -6.79 -5.79
C ASP A 82 -0.50 -7.67 -6.66
N LYS A 83 -1.03 -8.84 -6.98
CA LYS A 83 -0.38 -9.78 -7.87
C LYS A 83 -0.48 -9.29 -9.32
N GLU A 84 0.67 -9.19 -9.98
CA GLU A 84 0.78 -8.95 -11.42
C GLU A 84 1.46 -10.17 -12.02
N LYS A 85 0.77 -10.88 -12.92
CA LYS A 85 1.21 -12.18 -13.42
C LYS A 85 1.40 -13.18 -12.26
N ASN A 86 2.63 -13.54 -11.92
CA ASN A 86 2.93 -14.54 -10.87
C ASN A 86 3.59 -13.93 -9.63
N THR A 87 3.80 -12.64 -9.60
CA THR A 87 4.51 -11.97 -8.49
C THR A 87 3.70 -10.82 -7.91
N THR A 88 3.91 -10.54 -6.63
CA THR A 88 3.28 -9.40 -5.96
C THR A 88 4.10 -8.14 -6.23
N VAL A 89 3.41 -7.06 -6.59
CA VAL A 89 4.01 -5.77 -6.92
C VAL A 89 3.39 -4.68 -6.05
N LEU A 90 4.25 -3.85 -5.46
CA LEU A 90 3.83 -2.64 -4.74
C LEU A 90 3.90 -1.46 -5.70
N ASN A 91 2.79 -0.72 -5.84
CA ASN A 91 2.68 0.43 -6.73
C ASN A 91 2.27 1.67 -5.96
N LEU A 92 2.99 2.77 -6.21
CA LEU A 92 2.57 4.11 -5.82
C LEU A 92 2.37 4.92 -7.09
N ASN A 93 1.13 5.34 -7.34
CA ASN A 93 0.77 6.08 -8.54
C ASN A 93 0.35 7.49 -8.16
N ALA A 94 1.15 8.47 -8.56
CA ALA A 94 0.91 9.89 -8.28
C ALA A 94 1.72 10.76 -9.25
N PRO A 95 1.23 11.96 -9.60
CA PRO A 95 1.95 12.88 -10.48
C PRO A 95 3.03 13.66 -9.71
N PHE A 96 4.05 12.95 -9.22
CA PHE A 96 5.17 13.58 -8.52
C PHE A 96 6.06 14.39 -9.48
N ASP A 97 6.67 15.45 -8.94
CA ASP A 97 7.62 16.27 -9.68
C ASP A 97 9.01 15.60 -9.66
N GLU A 98 9.42 15.09 -10.82
CA GLU A 98 10.71 14.42 -11.00
C GLU A 98 11.91 15.34 -10.78
N ASN A 99 11.72 16.65 -10.88
CA ASN A 99 12.78 17.65 -10.72
C ASN A 99 12.97 18.04 -9.25
N ASN A 100 12.11 17.62 -8.35
CA ASN A 100 12.22 17.90 -6.92
C ASN A 100 12.90 16.72 -6.22
N LEU A 101 14.22 16.80 -6.08
CA LEU A 101 15.02 15.71 -5.48
C LEU A 101 14.64 15.41 -4.03
N THR A 102 14.35 16.45 -3.23
CA THR A 102 13.95 16.28 -1.83
C THR A 102 12.64 15.48 -1.75
N HIS A 103 11.68 15.82 -2.60
CA HIS A 103 10.42 15.12 -2.66
C HIS A 103 10.61 13.66 -3.11
N MET A 104 11.48 13.42 -4.09
CA MET A 104 11.81 12.07 -4.54
C MET A 104 12.47 11.23 -3.45
N GLU A 105 13.33 11.82 -2.65
CA GLU A 105 13.95 11.13 -1.50
C GLU A 105 12.88 10.70 -0.48
N ASP A 106 11.91 11.55 -0.20
CA ASP A 106 10.80 11.23 0.70
C ASP A 106 9.95 10.10 0.16
N VAL A 107 9.66 10.10 -1.15
CA VAL A 107 8.90 9.05 -1.82
C VAL A 107 9.62 7.71 -1.75
N LEU A 108 10.93 7.70 -2.05
CA LEU A 108 11.72 6.48 -2.01
C LEU A 108 11.86 5.94 -0.58
N SER A 109 11.99 6.81 0.40
CA SER A 109 12.02 6.45 1.81
C SER A 109 10.70 5.82 2.26
N PHE A 110 9.58 6.38 1.84
CA PHE A 110 8.24 5.83 2.07
C PHE A 110 8.10 4.42 1.46
N MET A 111 8.51 4.25 0.21
CA MET A 111 8.45 2.96 -0.48
C MET A 111 9.32 1.92 0.23
N LYS A 112 10.54 2.29 0.59
CA LYS A 112 11.46 1.39 1.31
C LYS A 112 10.87 0.95 2.65
N LYS A 113 10.31 1.88 3.40
CA LYS A 113 9.69 1.56 4.70
C LYS A 113 8.53 0.59 4.53
N THR A 114 7.68 0.80 3.55
CA THR A 114 6.56 -0.10 3.27
C THR A 114 7.07 -1.50 2.90
N ILE A 115 8.08 -1.57 2.04
CA ILE A 115 8.69 -2.84 1.63
C ILE A 115 9.25 -3.59 2.85
N ASP A 116 9.97 -2.90 3.73
CA ASP A 116 10.57 -3.49 4.92
C ASP A 116 9.50 -4.07 5.86
N ILE A 117 8.37 -3.38 6.03
CA ILE A 117 7.26 -3.86 6.84
C ILE A 117 6.68 -5.16 6.25
N ILE A 118 6.45 -5.18 4.95
CA ILE A 118 5.87 -6.34 4.24
C ILE A 118 6.83 -7.53 4.28
N VAL A 119 8.12 -7.31 4.05
CA VAL A 119 9.16 -8.34 4.15
C VAL A 119 9.22 -8.91 5.56
N GLY A 120 9.05 -8.05 6.58
CA GLY A 120 8.99 -8.48 7.98
C GLY A 120 7.86 -9.47 8.27
N PHE A 121 6.70 -9.32 7.66
CA PHE A 121 5.59 -10.28 7.78
C PHE A 121 5.98 -11.66 7.28
N ASN A 122 6.61 -11.70 6.12
CA ASN A 122 7.03 -12.95 5.48
C ASN A 122 8.06 -13.69 6.32
N THR A 123 9.02 -12.98 6.89
CA THR A 123 10.04 -13.55 7.79
C THR A 123 9.40 -14.15 9.05
N LYS A 124 8.44 -13.46 9.66
CA LYS A 124 7.72 -13.96 10.84
C LYS A 124 6.91 -15.20 10.53
N THR A 125 6.23 -15.24 9.39
CA THR A 125 5.47 -16.40 8.93
C THR A 125 6.38 -17.60 8.74
N ASN A 126 7.54 -17.43 8.11
CA ASN A 126 8.53 -18.48 7.93
C ASN A 126 9.09 -18.99 9.25
N ALA A 127 9.36 -18.09 10.21
CA ALA A 127 9.84 -18.46 11.53
C ALA A 127 8.79 -19.30 12.30
N ASN A 128 7.51 -18.91 12.23
CA ASN A 128 6.42 -19.66 12.84
C ASN A 128 6.26 -21.06 12.23
N ASN A 129 6.39 -21.16 10.91
CA ASN A 129 6.33 -22.44 10.20
C ASN A 129 7.47 -23.39 10.59
N LYS A 130 8.64 -22.86 10.88
CA LYS A 130 9.80 -23.66 11.33
C LYS A 130 9.64 -24.18 12.76
N GLN A 131 8.83 -23.52 13.56
CA GLN A 131 8.56 -23.93 14.95
C GLN A 131 7.43 -24.95 15.06
N ALA A 132 6.66 -25.09 14.02
CA ALA A 132 5.59 -26.06 13.96
C ALA A 132 6.10 -27.41 13.45
#